data_042d1d8edad3bd35d8ca913997c7703b
#
_entry.id   042d1d8edad3bd35d8ca913997c7703b
#
_cell.length_a   1.000
_cell.length_b   1.000
_cell.length_c   1.000
_cell.angle_alpha   90.00
_cell.angle_beta   90.00
_cell.angle_gamma   90.00
#
_symmetry.space_group_name_H-M   'P 1'
#
loop_
_entity.id
_entity.type
_entity.pdbx_description
1 polymer ?
#
loop_
_entity_poly.entity_id
_entity_poly.type
_entity_poly.pdbx_seq_one_letter_code
_entity_poly.pdbx_strand_id
1 'polypeptide(L)'
;MSLKGAGTTPFSRGADGRAVLRSSIREYLCSIAMEGLNIPTTKCLAIVASDTDVYREHIESGSIVTRVSESHIRFGHFEYFASKGQNENVKKLADFVIKHYMSDLEQGDYLALFKNVIESTAIMIARWQAQGFSHGVMNTDNMSILGLTIDYGPFSFMETYNPAFICNHSDSQGRYSFERQPSVALWNLERLADAMRSLVDEDDLKDALSVYQTSLVKEYSLLMRKKFGLLKVVDEDSTLINDFLQLLYSNKRDYHRSMRRLSDQKEQSMGSEFDTWFERYHKRIKEEICLLYTSPSPRDKRQSRMPSSA
;
A
#
# COMPACT_ATOMS: atom_id res chain seq x y z
N MET A 1 10.30 16.20 -8.31
CA MET A 1 11.01 15.18 -9.12
C MET A 1 12.28 14.77 -8.43
N SER A 2 12.68 13.51 -8.54
CA SER A 2 13.97 12.97 -8.10
C SER A 2 14.56 12.05 -9.16
N LEU A 3 15.89 11.92 -9.17
CA LEU A 3 16.60 11.03 -10.09
C LEU A 3 17.18 9.86 -9.30
N LYS A 4 16.81 8.63 -9.64
CA LYS A 4 17.41 7.40 -9.09
C LYS A 4 18.46 6.87 -10.05
N GLY A 5 19.65 6.58 -9.53
CA GLY A 5 20.77 6.05 -10.35
C GLY A 5 21.70 7.11 -10.89
N ALA A 6 21.55 8.39 -10.49
CA ALA A 6 22.35 9.51 -11.00
C ALA A 6 23.77 9.60 -10.41
N GLY A 7 24.16 8.69 -9.52
CA GLY A 7 25.45 8.66 -8.85
C GLY A 7 25.39 8.88 -7.35
N THR A 8 26.54 9.05 -6.74
CA THR A 8 26.68 9.16 -5.29
C THR A 8 26.12 10.47 -4.75
N THR A 9 25.55 10.39 -3.55
CA THR A 9 25.10 11.54 -2.75
C THR A 9 25.72 11.43 -1.35
N PRO A 10 25.65 12.47 -0.51
CA PRO A 10 26.10 12.38 0.90
C PRO A 10 25.40 11.27 1.69
N PHE A 11 24.26 10.75 1.21
CA PHE A 11 23.46 9.72 1.86
C PHE A 11 23.62 8.32 1.25
N SER A 12 24.53 8.14 0.30
CA SER A 12 24.72 6.85 -0.42
C SER A 12 25.35 5.74 0.44
N ARG A 13 25.77 6.01 1.68
CA ARG A 13 26.32 5.02 2.64
C ARG A 13 27.42 4.13 2.05
N GLY A 14 28.27 4.68 1.17
CA GLY A 14 29.32 3.93 0.48
C GLY A 14 28.87 3.17 -0.78
N ALA A 15 27.59 3.21 -1.12
CA ALA A 15 27.08 2.66 -2.38
C ALA A 15 27.39 3.61 -3.56
N ASP A 16 27.47 3.06 -4.78
CA ASP A 16 27.78 3.78 -6.01
C ASP A 16 26.68 4.74 -6.50
N GLY A 17 25.49 4.67 -5.91
CA GLY A 17 24.34 5.49 -6.30
C GLY A 17 23.83 5.22 -7.71
N ARG A 18 24.25 4.10 -8.35
CA ARG A 18 23.85 3.72 -9.70
C ARG A 18 22.63 2.79 -9.69
N ALA A 19 21.84 2.88 -10.74
CA ALA A 19 20.76 1.93 -11.02
C ALA A 19 21.08 1.15 -12.30
N VAL A 20 20.68 -0.13 -12.33
CA VAL A 20 20.81 -0.96 -13.52
C VAL A 20 19.51 -0.93 -14.34
N LEU A 21 19.63 -1.03 -15.65
CA LEU A 21 18.49 -0.86 -16.58
C LEU A 21 17.34 -1.82 -16.29
N ARG A 22 17.61 -3.11 -16.02
CA ARG A 22 16.56 -4.09 -15.70
C ARG A 22 15.73 -3.71 -14.46
N SER A 23 16.40 -3.22 -13.42
CA SER A 23 15.72 -2.78 -12.19
C SER A 23 14.90 -1.52 -12.42
N SER A 24 15.41 -0.61 -13.24
CA SER A 24 14.71 0.63 -13.62
C SER A 24 13.45 0.35 -14.44
N ILE A 25 13.50 -0.62 -15.37
CA ILE A 25 12.33 -1.07 -16.12
C ILE A 25 11.29 -1.71 -15.17
N ARG A 26 11.72 -2.55 -14.23
CA ARG A 26 10.83 -3.13 -13.22
C ARG A 26 10.14 -2.07 -12.38
N GLU A 27 10.89 -1.08 -11.90
CA GLU A 27 10.34 0.03 -11.12
C GLU A 27 9.33 0.85 -11.93
N TYR A 28 9.65 1.15 -13.19
CA TYR A 28 8.76 1.89 -14.10
C TYR A 28 7.43 1.13 -14.30
N LEU A 29 7.50 -0.14 -14.66
CA LEU A 29 6.32 -0.98 -14.88
C LEU A 29 5.49 -1.12 -13.60
N CYS A 30 6.14 -1.30 -12.45
CA CYS A 30 5.45 -1.41 -11.18
C CYS A 30 4.73 -0.11 -10.80
N SER A 31 5.35 1.05 -11.01
CA SER A 31 4.71 2.33 -10.70
C SER A 31 3.42 2.55 -11.49
N ILE A 32 3.40 2.15 -12.78
CA ILE A 32 2.19 2.19 -13.61
C ILE A 32 1.15 1.18 -13.13
N ALA A 33 1.56 -0.04 -12.80
CA ALA A 33 0.66 -1.07 -12.30
C ALA A 33 0.00 -0.64 -10.98
N MET A 34 0.76 -0.06 -10.05
CA MET A 34 0.27 0.42 -8.76
C MET A 34 -0.75 1.55 -8.94
N GLU A 35 -0.50 2.50 -9.86
CA GLU A 35 -1.46 3.54 -10.23
C GLU A 35 -2.76 2.94 -10.77
N GLY A 36 -2.67 1.99 -11.71
CA GLY A 36 -3.82 1.28 -12.26
C GLY A 36 -4.61 0.45 -11.24
N LEU A 37 -3.96 0.02 -10.16
CA LEU A 37 -4.58 -0.69 -9.04
C LEU A 37 -5.11 0.25 -7.94
N ASN A 38 -5.07 1.57 -8.15
CA ASN A 38 -5.42 2.59 -7.16
C ASN A 38 -4.62 2.48 -5.85
N ILE A 39 -3.36 2.05 -5.94
CA ILE A 39 -2.45 2.05 -4.80
C ILE A 39 -1.67 3.38 -4.80
N PRO A 40 -1.66 4.15 -3.70
CA PRO A 40 -0.88 5.38 -3.62
C PRO A 40 0.59 5.11 -3.94
N THR A 41 1.13 5.81 -4.93
CA THR A 41 2.48 5.54 -5.43
C THR A 41 3.15 6.77 -6.01
N THR A 42 4.47 6.79 -6.01
CA THR A 42 5.25 7.68 -6.86
C THR A 42 5.20 7.20 -8.30
N LYS A 43 5.28 8.13 -9.25
CA LYS A 43 5.25 7.86 -10.70
C LYS A 43 6.66 7.87 -11.28
N CYS A 44 6.89 7.04 -12.28
CA CYS A 44 8.08 7.10 -13.10
C CYS A 44 7.77 7.84 -14.41
N LEU A 45 8.45 8.96 -14.65
CA LEU A 45 8.24 9.77 -15.85
C LEU A 45 9.05 9.24 -17.04
N ALA A 46 10.30 8.89 -16.81
CA ALA A 46 11.23 8.44 -17.85
C ALA A 46 12.34 7.55 -17.31
N ILE A 47 12.89 6.73 -18.18
CA ILE A 47 14.14 6.00 -17.98
C ILE A 47 15.11 6.45 -19.03
N VAL A 48 16.31 6.82 -18.61
CA VAL A 48 17.44 7.08 -19.52
C VAL A 48 18.44 5.93 -19.34
N ALA A 49 18.64 5.14 -20.38
CA ALA A 49 19.68 4.11 -20.41
C ALA A 49 21.07 4.74 -20.62
N SER A 50 22.09 4.09 -20.09
CA SER A 50 23.48 4.51 -20.22
C SER A 50 24.36 3.32 -20.52
N ASP A 51 25.38 3.53 -21.35
CA ASP A 51 26.42 2.54 -21.66
C ASP A 51 27.44 2.43 -20.50
N THR A 52 27.24 3.15 -19.41
CA THR A 52 28.12 3.06 -18.24
C THR A 52 27.93 1.70 -17.56
N ASP A 53 29.03 0.98 -17.38
CA ASP A 53 29.04 -0.27 -16.66
C ASP A 53 28.71 -0.06 -15.17
N VAL A 54 27.80 -0.90 -14.68
CA VAL A 54 27.43 -0.95 -13.26
C VAL A 54 27.72 -2.36 -12.74
N TYR A 55 28.62 -2.42 -11.77
CA TYR A 55 29.06 -3.69 -11.18
C TYR A 55 28.04 -4.15 -10.13
N ARG A 56 27.43 -5.34 -10.37
CA ARG A 56 26.55 -6.08 -9.47
C ARG A 56 27.03 -7.52 -9.41
N GLU A 57 26.16 -8.52 -9.39
CA GLU A 57 26.56 -9.92 -9.58
C GLU A 57 27.23 -10.13 -10.96
N HIS A 58 26.77 -9.38 -11.94
CA HIS A 58 27.34 -9.27 -13.29
C HIS A 58 27.50 -7.80 -13.64
N ILE A 59 28.24 -7.51 -14.71
CA ILE A 59 28.30 -6.16 -15.30
C ILE A 59 26.99 -5.93 -16.05
N GLU A 60 26.32 -4.85 -15.72
CA GLU A 60 25.03 -4.47 -16.31
C GLU A 60 25.07 -3.01 -16.79
N SER A 61 24.25 -2.69 -17.78
CA SER A 61 24.08 -1.31 -18.24
C SER A 61 23.45 -0.44 -17.18
N GLY A 62 23.98 0.75 -16.99
CA GLY A 62 23.46 1.77 -16.10
C GLY A 62 22.19 2.41 -16.62
N SER A 63 21.45 3.05 -15.72
CA SER A 63 20.28 3.85 -16.08
C SER A 63 19.95 4.89 -15.02
N ILE A 64 19.15 5.88 -15.41
CA ILE A 64 18.58 6.89 -14.51
C ILE A 64 17.07 6.85 -14.65
N VAL A 65 16.36 6.72 -13.53
CA VAL A 65 14.90 6.82 -13.45
C VAL A 65 14.52 8.20 -12.94
N THR A 66 13.67 8.90 -13.70
CA THR A 66 13.04 10.13 -13.23
C THR A 66 11.74 9.80 -12.51
N ARG A 67 11.74 10.03 -11.19
CA ARG A 67 10.56 9.86 -10.33
C ARG A 67 9.83 11.18 -10.15
N VAL A 68 8.51 11.13 -10.20
CA VAL A 68 7.62 12.26 -9.93
C VAL A 68 6.73 11.89 -8.75
N SER A 69 6.66 12.80 -7.80
CA SER A 69 5.82 12.67 -6.61
C SER A 69 5.49 14.07 -6.09
N GLU A 70 4.40 14.19 -5.37
CA GLU A 70 4.08 15.39 -4.62
C GLU A 70 5.18 15.69 -3.61
N SER A 71 5.62 14.68 -2.88
CA SER A 71 6.74 14.77 -1.94
C SER A 71 7.65 13.55 -2.01
N HIS A 72 8.94 13.75 -1.72
CA HIS A 72 9.91 12.70 -1.49
C HIS A 72 10.35 12.65 -0.01
N ILE A 73 9.64 13.34 0.88
CA ILE A 73 9.90 13.31 2.32
C ILE A 73 9.49 11.94 2.87
N ARG A 74 10.37 11.35 3.69
CA ARG A 74 10.24 10.01 4.26
C ARG A 74 10.37 10.08 5.77
N PHE A 75 9.90 9.07 6.49
CA PHE A 75 10.08 8.97 7.94
C PHE A 75 11.57 9.11 8.34
N GLY A 76 12.47 8.52 7.56
CA GLY A 76 13.91 8.61 7.80
C GLY A 76 14.48 10.01 7.83
N HIS A 77 13.85 11.02 7.19
CA HIS A 77 14.31 12.41 7.31
C HIS A 77 14.03 12.97 8.71
N PHE A 78 12.90 12.67 9.31
CA PHE A 78 12.59 13.05 10.69
C PHE A 78 13.53 12.35 11.66
N GLU A 79 13.72 11.04 11.49
CA GLU A 79 14.60 10.22 12.30
C GLU A 79 16.05 10.71 12.22
N TYR A 80 16.51 11.09 11.03
CA TYR A 80 17.86 11.64 10.84
C TYR A 80 18.07 12.91 11.67
N PHE A 81 17.18 13.89 11.58
CA PHE A 81 17.32 15.13 12.35
C PHE A 81 17.19 14.89 13.85
N ALA A 82 16.23 14.07 14.27
CA ALA A 82 16.04 13.73 15.68
C ALA A 82 17.27 13.03 16.27
N SER A 83 17.85 12.06 15.55
CA SER A 83 19.08 11.34 16.00
C SER A 83 20.32 12.23 16.15
N LYS A 84 20.32 13.40 15.51
CA LYS A 84 21.37 14.43 15.64
C LYS A 84 21.03 15.50 16.68
N GLY A 85 19.93 15.36 17.42
CA GLY A 85 19.45 16.37 18.36
C GLY A 85 18.99 17.68 17.69
N GLN A 86 18.72 17.66 16.38
CA GLN A 86 18.36 18.86 15.60
C GLN A 86 16.85 19.11 15.64
N ASN A 87 16.27 19.28 16.82
CA ASN A 87 14.84 19.43 17.05
C ASN A 87 14.20 20.58 16.23
N GLU A 88 14.94 21.69 16.05
CA GLU A 88 14.51 22.79 15.20
C GLU A 88 14.34 22.38 13.72
N ASN A 89 15.16 21.45 13.23
CA ASN A 89 15.03 20.96 11.88
C ASN A 89 13.87 19.95 11.75
N VAL A 90 13.59 19.16 12.80
CA VAL A 90 12.36 18.32 12.87
C VAL A 90 11.14 19.21 12.77
N LYS A 91 11.11 20.31 13.56
CA LYS A 91 10.01 21.30 13.53
C LYS A 91 9.85 21.93 12.15
N LYS A 92 10.94 22.45 11.55
CA LYS A 92 10.90 23.06 10.22
C LYS A 92 10.41 22.09 9.15
N LEU A 93 10.79 20.81 9.26
CA LEU A 93 10.33 19.76 8.34
C LEU A 93 8.83 19.49 8.50
N ALA A 94 8.34 19.41 9.74
CA ALA A 94 6.92 19.25 10.04
C ALA A 94 6.10 20.43 9.55
N ASP A 95 6.55 21.65 9.83
CA ASP A 95 5.93 22.89 9.34
C ASP A 95 5.86 22.94 7.81
N PHE A 96 6.94 22.49 7.14
CA PHE A 96 6.99 22.40 5.68
C PHE A 96 5.98 21.39 5.15
N VAL A 97 5.86 20.22 5.78
CA VAL A 97 4.88 19.18 5.37
C VAL A 97 3.46 19.71 5.51
N ILE A 98 3.10 20.29 6.66
CA ILE A 98 1.78 20.87 6.87
C ILE A 98 1.48 21.93 5.81
N LYS A 99 2.37 22.90 5.67
CA LYS A 99 2.18 24.05 4.78
C LYS A 99 1.97 23.65 3.30
N HIS A 100 2.69 22.64 2.83
CA HIS A 100 2.76 22.33 1.39
C HIS A 100 1.96 21.11 0.96
N TYR A 101 1.64 20.20 1.89
CA TYR A 101 1.01 18.93 1.56
C TYR A 101 -0.23 18.59 2.38
N MET A 102 -0.47 19.29 3.47
CA MET A 102 -1.60 19.07 4.37
C MET A 102 -2.24 20.41 4.78
N SER A 103 -2.56 21.23 3.78
CA SER A 103 -3.07 22.61 3.97
C SER A 103 -4.38 22.70 4.74
N ASP A 104 -5.09 21.59 4.92
CA ASP A 104 -6.31 21.50 5.73
C ASP A 104 -6.02 21.45 7.24
N LEU A 105 -4.75 21.23 7.63
CA LEU A 105 -4.31 21.25 9.01
C LEU A 105 -3.86 22.66 9.42
N GLU A 106 -4.11 23.00 10.68
CA GLU A 106 -3.56 24.22 11.27
C GLU A 106 -2.03 24.15 11.35
N GLN A 107 -1.37 25.27 11.03
CA GLN A 107 0.08 25.34 11.11
C GLN A 107 0.54 25.17 12.56
N GLY A 108 1.39 24.18 12.82
CA GLY A 108 1.84 23.82 14.16
C GLY A 108 1.04 22.72 14.84
N ASP A 109 -0.02 22.19 14.23
CA ASP A 109 -0.73 21.01 14.73
C ASP A 109 0.00 19.71 14.32
N TYR A 110 1.09 19.43 15.05
CA TYR A 110 1.92 18.26 14.76
C TYR A 110 1.24 16.94 15.13
N LEU A 111 0.31 16.95 16.08
CA LEU A 111 -0.46 15.76 16.41
C LEU A 111 -1.43 15.39 15.29
N ALA A 112 -2.12 16.37 14.70
CA ALA A 112 -2.96 16.14 13.53
C ALA A 112 -2.13 15.69 12.31
N LEU A 113 -0.93 16.26 12.09
CA LEU A 113 0.01 15.77 11.09
C LEU A 113 0.30 14.28 11.31
N PHE A 114 0.67 13.87 12.53
CA PHE A 114 1.01 12.48 12.83
C PHE A 114 -0.18 11.54 12.61
N LYS A 115 -1.38 11.92 13.06
CA LYS A 115 -2.62 11.16 12.82
C LYS A 115 -2.90 10.96 11.33
N ASN A 116 -2.71 12.00 10.52
CA ASN A 116 -2.88 11.92 9.06
C ASN A 116 -1.87 10.95 8.42
N VAL A 117 -0.62 10.97 8.89
CA VAL A 117 0.42 10.02 8.45
C VAL A 117 0.05 8.58 8.82
N ILE A 118 -0.48 8.35 10.02
CA ILE A 118 -0.94 7.03 10.46
C ILE A 118 -2.04 6.51 9.52
N GLU A 119 -3.05 7.32 9.27
CA GLU A 119 -4.18 6.93 8.43
C GLU A 119 -3.77 6.65 6.98
N SER A 120 -2.99 7.55 6.37
CA SER A 120 -2.49 7.36 5.01
C SER A 120 -1.60 6.13 4.87
N THR A 121 -0.76 5.85 5.87
CA THR A 121 0.07 4.64 5.93
C THR A 121 -0.81 3.39 6.06
N ALA A 122 -1.81 3.39 6.93
CA ALA A 122 -2.73 2.27 7.10
C ALA A 122 -3.47 1.94 5.80
N ILE A 123 -3.96 2.97 5.08
CA ILE A 123 -4.62 2.82 3.77
C ILE A 123 -3.66 2.22 2.74
N MET A 124 -2.44 2.71 2.65
CA MET A 124 -1.43 2.20 1.72
C MET A 124 -1.16 0.71 1.98
N ILE A 125 -0.91 0.34 3.24
CA ILE A 125 -0.61 -1.06 3.63
C ILE A 125 -1.82 -1.96 3.39
N ALA A 126 -3.04 -1.52 3.72
CA ALA A 126 -4.26 -2.28 3.43
C ALA A 126 -4.40 -2.60 1.94
N ARG A 127 -4.08 -1.65 1.06
CA ARG A 127 -4.10 -1.85 -0.39
C ARG A 127 -3.02 -2.81 -0.86
N TRP A 128 -1.80 -2.76 -0.27
CA TRP A 128 -0.77 -3.76 -0.56
C TRP A 128 -1.26 -5.17 -0.19
N GLN A 129 -1.81 -5.34 1.02
CA GLN A 129 -2.33 -6.62 1.48
C GLN A 129 -3.47 -7.12 0.57
N ALA A 130 -4.42 -6.27 0.24
CA ALA A 130 -5.55 -6.64 -0.63
C ALA A 130 -5.12 -6.95 -2.07
N GLN A 131 -3.97 -6.46 -2.53
CA GLN A 131 -3.46 -6.74 -3.89
C GLN A 131 -2.34 -7.79 -3.92
N GLY A 132 -2.04 -8.45 -2.78
CA GLY A 132 -0.96 -9.45 -2.76
C GLY A 132 0.40 -8.87 -3.11
N PHE A 133 0.62 -7.57 -2.83
CA PHE A 133 1.88 -6.88 -3.10
C PHE A 133 2.81 -6.97 -1.90
N SER A 134 4.05 -7.42 -2.14
CA SER A 134 5.14 -7.43 -1.16
C SER A 134 6.21 -6.42 -1.58
N HIS A 135 6.47 -5.44 -0.71
CA HIS A 135 7.48 -4.40 -0.96
C HIS A 135 8.91 -4.91 -0.78
N GLY A 136 9.13 -5.73 0.23
CA GLY A 136 10.40 -6.41 0.50
C GLY A 136 11.49 -5.59 1.19
N VAL A 137 11.34 -4.26 1.33
CA VAL A 137 12.28 -3.40 2.10
C VAL A 137 11.50 -2.24 2.72
N MET A 138 11.02 -2.43 3.93
CA MET A 138 10.17 -1.45 4.63
C MET A 138 10.92 -0.84 5.82
N ASN A 139 12.06 -0.22 5.58
CA ASN A 139 12.72 0.63 6.57
C ASN A 139 12.14 2.06 6.51
N THR A 140 12.49 2.91 7.48
CA THR A 140 12.00 4.29 7.56
C THR A 140 12.36 5.15 6.35
N ASP A 141 13.45 4.79 5.64
CA ASP A 141 13.84 5.43 4.39
C ASP A 141 12.90 5.08 3.21
N ASN A 142 12.05 4.07 3.35
CA ASN A 142 11.09 3.62 2.34
C ASN A 142 9.65 3.84 2.75
N MET A 143 9.41 4.67 3.78
CA MET A 143 8.08 5.07 4.23
C MET A 143 7.85 6.55 3.93
N SER A 144 6.91 6.83 3.03
CA SER A 144 6.55 8.20 2.65
C SER A 144 5.72 8.88 3.72
N ILE A 145 5.99 10.16 3.98
CA ILE A 145 5.18 10.98 4.88
C ILE A 145 3.75 11.21 4.36
N LEU A 146 3.51 10.96 3.08
CA LEU A 146 2.19 11.08 2.44
C LEU A 146 1.53 9.71 2.18
N GLY A 147 2.04 8.61 2.74
CA GLY A 147 1.50 7.27 2.50
C GLY A 147 1.61 6.81 1.05
N LEU A 148 2.63 7.25 0.31
CA LEU A 148 2.89 6.82 -1.06
C LEU A 148 3.86 5.63 -1.08
N THR A 149 3.60 4.65 -1.92
CA THR A 149 4.57 3.58 -2.20
C THR A 149 5.77 4.17 -2.94
N ILE A 150 6.97 3.98 -2.40
CA ILE A 150 8.22 4.52 -2.93
C ILE A 150 9.29 3.43 -2.98
N ASP A 151 10.25 3.61 -3.88
CA ASP A 151 11.49 2.84 -3.94
C ASP A 151 11.32 1.33 -4.21
N TYR A 152 10.82 1.02 -5.40
CA TYR A 152 10.61 -0.35 -5.86
C TYR A 152 11.94 -1.09 -6.07
N GLY A 153 12.42 -1.79 -5.03
CA GLY A 153 13.59 -2.65 -5.05
C GLY A 153 13.24 -4.11 -5.37
N PRO A 154 13.28 -5.01 -4.39
CA PRO A 154 12.98 -6.44 -4.59
C PRO A 154 11.49 -6.78 -4.61
N PHE A 155 10.60 -5.81 -4.75
CA PHE A 155 9.16 -6.01 -4.73
C PHE A 155 8.67 -7.18 -5.59
N SER A 156 7.51 -7.73 -5.22
CA SER A 156 6.79 -8.70 -6.04
C SER A 156 5.28 -8.65 -5.79
N PHE A 157 4.49 -8.96 -6.80
CA PHE A 157 3.12 -9.44 -6.59
C PHE A 157 3.18 -10.94 -6.34
N MET A 158 2.49 -11.39 -5.31
CA MET A 158 2.46 -12.78 -4.92
C MET A 158 1.74 -13.62 -5.98
N GLU A 159 2.35 -14.69 -6.44
CA GLU A 159 1.75 -15.62 -7.39
C GLU A 159 0.87 -16.63 -6.62
N THR A 160 1.48 -17.62 -6.00
CA THR A 160 0.77 -18.52 -5.09
C THR A 160 0.50 -17.83 -3.75
N TYR A 161 -0.72 -17.92 -3.25
CA TYR A 161 -1.03 -17.33 -1.95
C TYR A 161 -0.20 -17.98 -0.84
N ASN A 162 0.65 -17.17 -0.24
CA ASN A 162 1.50 -17.58 0.88
C ASN A 162 1.73 -16.39 1.83
N PRO A 163 1.13 -16.40 3.02
CA PRO A 163 1.36 -15.36 4.03
C PRO A 163 2.85 -15.11 4.35
N ALA A 164 3.65 -16.18 4.42
CA ALA A 164 5.08 -16.11 4.71
C ALA A 164 5.95 -15.77 3.47
N PHE A 165 5.36 -15.30 2.36
CA PHE A 165 6.08 -14.99 1.13
C PHE A 165 7.11 -13.87 1.35
N ILE A 166 8.34 -14.12 0.92
CA ILE A 166 9.48 -13.19 0.99
C ILE A 166 9.96 -12.94 -0.44
N CYS A 167 9.87 -11.68 -0.90
CA CYS A 167 10.36 -11.31 -2.23
C CYS A 167 11.82 -10.81 -2.23
N ASN A 168 12.39 -10.54 -1.06
CA ASN A 168 13.75 -10.04 -0.91
C ASN A 168 14.71 -11.16 -0.49
N HIS A 169 15.57 -11.61 -1.40
CA HIS A 169 16.55 -12.68 -1.12
C HIS A 169 17.54 -12.34 0.01
N SER A 170 17.75 -11.05 0.30
CA SER A 170 18.63 -10.62 1.42
C SER A 170 17.92 -10.65 2.77
N ASP A 171 16.60 -10.84 2.80
CA ASP A 171 15.79 -10.92 4.02
C ASP A 171 15.71 -12.37 4.52
N SER A 172 16.83 -12.89 5.01
CA SER A 172 16.93 -14.28 5.46
C SER A 172 16.04 -14.62 6.66
N GLN A 173 15.60 -13.62 7.42
CA GLN A 173 14.75 -13.80 8.61
C GLN A 173 13.26 -13.51 8.33
N GLY A 174 12.92 -13.13 7.12
CA GLY A 174 11.55 -12.80 6.73
C GLY A 174 10.97 -11.59 7.47
N ARG A 175 11.82 -10.61 7.83
CA ARG A 175 11.38 -9.38 8.47
C ARG A 175 10.28 -8.69 7.64
N TYR A 176 10.42 -8.72 6.33
CA TYR A 176 9.53 -8.07 5.37
C TYR A 176 8.64 -9.07 4.63
N SER A 177 8.34 -10.24 5.24
CA SER A 177 7.38 -11.18 4.66
C SER A 177 6.02 -10.51 4.47
N PHE A 178 5.22 -11.01 3.54
CA PHE A 178 3.94 -10.44 3.17
C PHE A 178 3.02 -10.20 4.39
N GLU A 179 2.85 -11.21 5.25
CA GLU A 179 2.01 -11.10 6.46
C GLU A 179 2.55 -10.12 7.51
N ARG A 180 3.87 -9.83 7.50
CA ARG A 180 4.50 -8.91 8.46
C ARG A 180 4.47 -7.46 8.04
N GLN A 181 4.11 -7.15 6.81
CA GLN A 181 4.07 -5.76 6.34
C GLN A 181 3.24 -4.83 7.24
N PRO A 182 2.04 -5.24 7.75
CA PRO A 182 1.29 -4.43 8.71
C PRO A 182 2.06 -4.10 10.00
N SER A 183 2.68 -5.10 10.61
CA SER A 183 3.43 -4.91 11.86
C SER A 183 4.71 -4.11 11.66
N VAL A 184 5.39 -4.28 10.53
CA VAL A 184 6.56 -3.49 10.18
C VAL A 184 6.19 -2.04 9.90
N ALA A 185 5.05 -1.76 9.29
CA ALA A 185 4.57 -0.39 9.12
C ALA A 185 4.26 0.28 10.47
N LEU A 186 3.63 -0.44 11.40
CA LEU A 186 3.43 0.06 12.76
C LEU A 186 4.77 0.39 13.43
N TRP A 187 5.76 -0.51 13.35
CA TRP A 187 7.10 -0.24 13.86
C TRP A 187 7.72 1.02 13.24
N ASN A 188 7.53 1.27 11.95
CA ASN A 188 8.02 2.50 11.31
C ASN A 188 7.28 3.75 11.82
N LEU A 189 5.98 3.66 12.09
CA LEU A 189 5.21 4.74 12.71
C LEU A 189 5.69 5.03 14.13
N GLU A 190 6.05 4.01 14.92
CA GLU A 190 6.69 4.18 16.22
C GLU A 190 8.03 4.92 16.11
N ARG A 191 8.86 4.61 15.10
CA ARG A 191 10.12 5.35 14.85
C ARG A 191 9.85 6.82 14.48
N LEU A 192 8.81 7.07 13.70
CA LEU A 192 8.39 8.45 13.40
C LEU A 192 7.89 9.16 14.68
N ALA A 193 7.10 8.48 15.51
CA ALA A 193 6.66 9.02 16.80
C ALA A 193 7.85 9.41 17.68
N ASP A 194 8.84 8.52 17.83
CA ASP A 194 10.08 8.81 18.55
C ASP A 194 10.78 10.06 18.02
N ALA A 195 10.83 10.23 16.70
CA ALA A 195 11.44 11.40 16.08
C ALA A 195 10.64 12.70 16.31
N MET A 196 9.34 12.59 16.59
CA MET A 196 8.44 13.75 16.83
C MET A 196 8.25 14.11 18.31
N ARG A 197 8.88 13.42 19.26
CA ARG A 197 8.77 13.70 20.72
C ARG A 197 9.14 15.11 21.12
N SER A 198 9.91 15.82 20.33
CA SER A 198 10.24 17.23 20.59
C SER A 198 9.10 18.19 20.21
N LEU A 199 8.07 17.72 19.50
CA LEU A 199 6.96 18.51 18.97
C LEU A 199 5.61 18.14 19.59
N VAL A 200 5.42 16.89 20.02
CA VAL A 200 4.18 16.33 20.54
C VAL A 200 4.48 15.52 21.79
N ASP A 201 3.57 15.56 22.75
CA ASP A 201 3.66 14.77 23.97
C ASP A 201 3.69 13.26 23.68
N GLU A 202 4.45 12.51 24.49
CA GLU A 202 4.65 11.07 24.25
C GLU A 202 3.36 10.26 24.40
N ASP A 203 2.48 10.64 25.33
CA ASP A 203 1.23 9.92 25.56
C ASP A 203 0.24 10.20 24.42
N ASP A 204 0.19 11.43 23.89
CA ASP A 204 -0.60 11.77 22.69
C ASP A 204 -0.14 10.99 21.44
N LEU A 205 1.19 10.81 21.27
CA LEU A 205 1.74 10.02 20.19
C LEU A 205 1.35 8.53 20.31
N LYS A 206 1.40 7.97 21.54
CA LYS A 206 1.01 6.56 21.79
C LYS A 206 -0.48 6.36 21.53
N ASP A 207 -1.31 7.28 22.00
CA ASP A 207 -2.76 7.23 21.79
C ASP A 207 -3.09 7.30 20.30
N ALA A 208 -2.42 8.17 19.54
CA ALA A 208 -2.58 8.27 18.11
C ALA A 208 -2.23 6.95 17.40
N LEU A 209 -1.14 6.24 17.79
CA LEU A 209 -0.76 4.96 17.21
C LEU A 209 -1.82 3.87 17.35
N SER A 210 -2.65 3.93 18.41
CA SER A 210 -3.74 2.96 18.62
C SER A 210 -4.76 2.93 17.48
N VAL A 211 -4.88 4.00 16.71
CA VAL A 211 -5.82 4.14 15.58
C VAL A 211 -5.34 3.37 14.34
N TYR A 212 -4.03 3.06 14.24
CA TYR A 212 -3.45 2.38 13.06
C TYR A 212 -4.16 1.08 12.72
N GLN A 213 -4.28 0.19 13.69
CA GLN A 213 -4.86 -1.14 13.48
C GLN A 213 -6.33 -1.05 13.02
N THR A 214 -7.09 -0.16 13.63
CA THR A 214 -8.51 0.04 13.28
C THR A 214 -8.65 0.57 11.85
N SER A 215 -7.85 1.55 11.47
CA SER A 215 -7.84 2.12 10.11
C SER A 215 -7.42 1.08 9.07
N LEU A 216 -6.37 0.30 9.35
CA LEU A 216 -5.90 -0.77 8.48
C LEU A 216 -6.99 -1.83 8.24
N VAL A 217 -7.59 -2.35 9.31
CA VAL A 217 -8.61 -3.40 9.23
C VAL A 217 -9.84 -2.89 8.49
N LYS A 218 -10.27 -1.66 8.76
CA LYS A 218 -11.40 -1.02 8.08
C LYS A 218 -11.19 -0.97 6.56
N GLU A 219 -10.06 -0.44 6.11
CA GLU A 219 -9.76 -0.31 4.67
C GLU A 219 -9.57 -1.69 4.03
N TYR A 220 -8.80 -2.58 4.66
CA TYR A 220 -8.58 -3.95 4.16
C TYR A 220 -9.90 -4.72 3.99
N SER A 221 -10.77 -4.69 5.01
CA SER A 221 -12.06 -5.36 4.96
C SER A 221 -12.96 -4.79 3.87
N LEU A 222 -12.95 -3.46 3.67
CA LEU A 222 -13.68 -2.82 2.57
C LEU A 222 -13.18 -3.31 1.20
N LEU A 223 -11.86 -3.35 1.01
CA LEU A 223 -11.25 -3.77 -0.25
C LEU A 223 -11.51 -5.25 -0.54
N MET A 224 -11.39 -6.10 0.48
CA MET A 224 -11.65 -7.53 0.33
C MET A 224 -13.12 -7.80 0.03
N ARG A 225 -14.06 -7.18 0.74
CA ARG A 225 -15.48 -7.30 0.39
C ARG A 225 -15.75 -6.90 -1.06
N LYS A 226 -15.19 -5.79 -1.53
CA LYS A 226 -15.33 -5.37 -2.94
C LYS A 226 -14.79 -6.42 -3.92
N LYS A 227 -13.67 -7.08 -3.62
CA LYS A 227 -13.12 -8.17 -4.44
C LYS A 227 -14.04 -9.38 -4.51
N PHE A 228 -14.79 -9.64 -3.44
CA PHE A 228 -15.76 -10.73 -3.36
C PHE A 228 -17.16 -10.33 -3.80
N GLY A 229 -17.38 -9.11 -4.28
CA GLY A 229 -18.71 -8.63 -4.70
C GLY A 229 -19.68 -8.41 -3.55
N LEU A 230 -19.18 -8.27 -2.30
CA LEU A 230 -19.97 -8.06 -1.09
C LEU A 230 -20.13 -6.57 -0.81
N LEU A 231 -21.30 -6.02 -1.10
CA LEU A 231 -21.60 -4.59 -0.95
C LEU A 231 -22.08 -4.25 0.47
N LYS A 232 -22.93 -5.12 1.04
CA LYS A 232 -23.35 -5.01 2.44
C LYS A 232 -22.25 -5.46 3.37
N VAL A 233 -22.22 -4.88 4.57
CA VAL A 233 -21.37 -5.32 5.66
C VAL A 233 -22.13 -6.34 6.49
N VAL A 234 -21.60 -7.56 6.55
CA VAL A 234 -22.13 -8.65 7.40
C VAL A 234 -20.97 -9.19 8.21
N ASP A 235 -21.22 -9.52 9.47
CA ASP A 235 -20.16 -9.94 10.41
C ASP A 235 -19.44 -11.21 9.94
N GLU A 236 -20.15 -12.12 9.27
CA GLU A 236 -19.62 -13.37 8.73
C GLU A 236 -18.73 -13.19 7.49
N ASP A 237 -18.74 -12.02 6.85
CA ASP A 237 -17.94 -11.76 5.63
C ASP A 237 -16.45 -11.97 5.90
N SER A 238 -15.95 -11.59 7.06
CA SER A 238 -14.54 -11.76 7.43
C SER A 238 -14.14 -13.23 7.49
N THR A 239 -15.00 -14.07 8.05
CA THR A 239 -14.80 -15.53 8.14
C THR A 239 -14.84 -16.15 6.74
N LEU A 240 -15.81 -15.79 5.91
CA LEU A 240 -15.94 -16.27 4.54
C LEU A 240 -14.69 -15.95 3.70
N ILE A 241 -14.19 -14.72 3.81
CA ILE A 241 -12.98 -14.27 3.10
C ILE A 241 -11.74 -15.01 3.60
N ASN A 242 -11.58 -15.13 4.93
CA ASN A 242 -10.43 -15.82 5.52
C ASN A 242 -10.39 -17.31 5.17
N ASP A 243 -11.54 -17.98 5.17
CA ASP A 243 -11.65 -19.38 4.76
C ASP A 243 -11.22 -19.58 3.31
N PHE A 244 -11.60 -18.65 2.41
CA PHE A 244 -11.13 -18.69 1.03
C PHE A 244 -9.62 -18.55 0.92
N LEU A 245 -9.04 -17.57 1.61
CA LEU A 245 -7.59 -17.37 1.63
C LEU A 245 -6.87 -18.60 2.20
N GLN A 246 -7.43 -19.23 3.22
CA GLN A 246 -6.88 -20.47 3.79
C GLN A 246 -6.94 -21.64 2.79
N LEU A 247 -8.02 -21.75 2.01
CA LEU A 247 -8.12 -22.73 0.92
C LEU A 247 -7.08 -22.47 -0.17
N LEU A 248 -6.85 -21.20 -0.53
CA LEU A 248 -5.78 -20.85 -1.49
C LEU A 248 -4.41 -21.28 -0.97
N TYR A 249 -4.12 -21.01 0.29
CA TYR A 249 -2.85 -21.37 0.93
C TYR A 249 -2.65 -22.88 0.97
N SER A 250 -3.62 -23.63 1.49
CA SER A 250 -3.54 -25.08 1.66
C SER A 250 -3.38 -25.82 0.32
N ASN A 251 -4.02 -25.30 -0.73
CA ASN A 251 -4.00 -25.91 -2.07
C ASN A 251 -2.99 -25.23 -3.02
N LYS A 252 -2.12 -24.36 -2.51
CA LYS A 252 -1.09 -23.64 -3.28
C LYS A 252 -1.65 -22.97 -4.53
N ARG A 253 -2.80 -22.30 -4.40
CA ARG A 253 -3.48 -21.65 -5.53
C ARG A 253 -2.93 -20.26 -5.79
N ASP A 254 -2.92 -19.88 -7.07
CA ASP A 254 -2.57 -18.54 -7.51
C ASP A 254 -3.61 -17.53 -6.99
N TYR A 255 -3.13 -16.48 -6.31
CA TYR A 255 -3.95 -15.47 -5.67
C TYR A 255 -4.78 -14.68 -6.69
N HIS A 256 -4.12 -14.11 -7.69
CA HIS A 256 -4.76 -13.22 -8.66
C HIS A 256 -5.70 -13.96 -9.59
N ARG A 257 -5.28 -15.13 -10.09
CA ARG A 257 -6.14 -15.97 -10.96
C ARG A 257 -7.37 -16.46 -10.21
N SER A 258 -7.24 -16.80 -8.92
CA SER A 258 -8.38 -17.25 -8.13
C SER A 258 -9.37 -16.12 -7.90
N MET A 259 -8.90 -14.91 -7.56
CA MET A 259 -9.77 -13.74 -7.46
C MET A 259 -10.46 -13.42 -8.79
N ARG A 260 -9.74 -13.55 -9.91
CA ARG A 260 -10.30 -13.33 -11.25
C ARG A 260 -11.40 -14.36 -11.58
N ARG A 261 -11.22 -15.63 -11.19
CA ARG A 261 -12.22 -16.68 -11.42
C ARG A 261 -13.51 -16.43 -10.68
N LEU A 262 -13.47 -15.89 -9.45
CA LEU A 262 -14.68 -15.45 -8.75
C LEU A 262 -15.43 -14.38 -9.54
N SER A 263 -14.70 -13.38 -10.04
CA SER A 263 -15.28 -12.30 -10.84
C SER A 263 -15.87 -12.79 -12.17
N ASP A 264 -15.22 -13.75 -12.83
CA ASP A 264 -15.63 -14.29 -14.13
C ASP A 264 -16.68 -15.42 -13.99
N GLN A 265 -17.13 -15.77 -12.79
CA GLN A 265 -18.04 -16.88 -12.48
C GLN A 265 -17.53 -18.25 -13.03
N LYS A 266 -16.22 -18.44 -13.03
CA LYS A 266 -15.55 -19.68 -13.49
C LYS A 266 -15.17 -20.61 -12.33
N GLU A 267 -16.07 -20.79 -11.41
CA GLU A 267 -15.87 -21.53 -10.15
C GLU A 267 -15.52 -23.00 -10.38
N GLN A 268 -16.16 -23.64 -11.34
CA GLN A 268 -15.90 -25.05 -11.69
C GLN A 268 -14.43 -25.34 -12.04
N SER A 269 -13.65 -24.31 -12.36
CA SER A 269 -12.22 -24.43 -12.66
C SER A 269 -11.32 -24.36 -11.42
N MET A 270 -11.91 -24.22 -10.21
CA MET A 270 -11.12 -24.08 -8.98
C MET A 270 -10.83 -25.39 -8.27
N GLY A 271 -11.66 -26.42 -8.49
CA GLY A 271 -11.50 -27.75 -7.88
C GLY A 271 -12.53 -28.02 -6.79
N SER A 272 -12.81 -29.29 -6.53
CA SER A 272 -13.85 -29.73 -5.58
C SER A 272 -13.55 -29.36 -4.13
N GLU A 273 -12.31 -29.06 -3.79
CA GLU A 273 -11.93 -28.58 -2.46
C GLU A 273 -12.55 -27.22 -2.10
N PHE A 274 -13.09 -26.48 -3.08
CA PHE A 274 -13.80 -25.22 -2.89
C PHE A 274 -15.32 -25.36 -2.83
N ASP A 275 -15.89 -26.52 -3.12
CA ASP A 275 -17.36 -26.69 -3.29
C ASP A 275 -18.16 -26.23 -2.06
N THR A 276 -17.75 -26.69 -0.85
CA THR A 276 -18.43 -26.28 0.40
C THR A 276 -18.31 -24.78 0.68
N TRP A 277 -17.19 -24.19 0.28
CA TRP A 277 -17.01 -22.74 0.38
C TRP A 277 -17.92 -22.01 -0.60
N PHE A 278 -18.05 -22.49 -1.85
CA PHE A 278 -18.94 -21.92 -2.86
C PHE A 278 -20.40 -21.98 -2.46
N GLU A 279 -20.87 -23.05 -1.80
CA GLU A 279 -22.23 -23.12 -1.27
C GLU A 279 -22.51 -21.95 -0.32
N ARG A 280 -21.61 -21.66 0.60
CA ARG A 280 -21.71 -20.53 1.54
C ARG A 280 -21.64 -19.19 0.81
N TYR A 281 -20.71 -19.05 -0.12
CA TYR A 281 -20.52 -17.84 -0.92
C TYR A 281 -21.75 -17.53 -1.76
N HIS A 282 -22.34 -18.52 -2.45
CA HIS A 282 -23.57 -18.33 -3.24
C HIS A 282 -24.76 -17.93 -2.37
N LYS A 283 -24.89 -18.52 -1.19
CA LYS A 283 -25.93 -18.11 -0.23
C LYS A 283 -25.77 -16.63 0.11
N ARG A 284 -24.54 -16.22 0.42
CA ARG A 284 -24.23 -14.84 0.79
C ARG A 284 -24.42 -13.84 -0.38
N ILE A 285 -24.02 -14.20 -1.61
CA ILE A 285 -24.19 -13.34 -2.80
C ILE A 285 -25.69 -13.17 -3.16
N LYS A 286 -26.54 -14.17 -2.96
CA LYS A 286 -27.99 -14.01 -3.18
C LYS A 286 -28.59 -12.88 -2.36
N GLU A 287 -28.08 -12.62 -1.17
CA GLU A 287 -28.51 -11.51 -0.32
C GLU A 287 -28.16 -10.14 -0.91
N GLU A 288 -27.06 -10.04 -1.68
CA GLU A 288 -26.69 -8.82 -2.42
C GLU A 288 -27.60 -8.58 -3.62
N ILE A 289 -27.94 -9.65 -4.38
CA ILE A 289 -28.77 -9.58 -5.59
C ILE A 289 -30.17 -9.10 -5.25
N CYS A 290 -30.76 -9.55 -4.15
CA CYS A 290 -32.08 -9.10 -3.69
C CYS A 290 -32.17 -7.58 -3.54
N LEU A 291 -31.06 -6.90 -3.23
CA LEU A 291 -31.03 -5.44 -3.08
C LEU A 291 -30.94 -4.68 -4.41
N LEU A 292 -30.25 -5.23 -5.40
CA LEU A 292 -30.17 -4.61 -6.73
C LEU A 292 -31.53 -4.53 -7.40
N TYR A 293 -32.42 -5.52 -7.13
CA TYR A 293 -33.78 -5.55 -7.65
C TYR A 293 -34.78 -4.77 -6.79
N THR A 294 -34.49 -4.47 -5.53
CA THR A 294 -35.37 -3.67 -4.65
C THR A 294 -35.02 -2.19 -4.63
N SER A 295 -33.89 -1.80 -5.17
CA SER A 295 -33.53 -0.39 -5.33
C SER A 295 -34.23 0.18 -6.58
N PRO A 296 -35.03 1.26 -6.49
CA PRO A 296 -35.67 1.86 -7.64
C PRO A 296 -34.61 2.29 -8.67
N SER A 297 -34.74 1.76 -9.88
CA SER A 297 -33.86 2.11 -11.00
C SER A 297 -33.83 3.63 -11.20
N PRO A 298 -32.69 4.21 -11.59
CA PRO A 298 -32.63 5.61 -12.00
C PRO A 298 -33.62 5.98 -13.11
N ARG A 299 -34.15 4.97 -13.88
CA ARG A 299 -35.20 5.14 -14.85
C ARG A 299 -36.57 5.35 -14.20
N ASP A 300 -36.85 4.73 -13.06
CA ASP A 300 -38.11 4.88 -12.35
C ASP A 300 -38.29 6.26 -11.75
N LYS A 301 -37.19 6.92 -11.38
CA LYS A 301 -37.17 8.32 -10.90
C LYS A 301 -37.47 9.36 -12.00
N ARG A 302 -37.37 9.01 -13.28
CA ARG A 302 -37.67 9.92 -14.40
C ARG A 302 -39.16 9.92 -14.78
N GLN A 303 -39.90 8.84 -14.54
CA GLN A 303 -41.34 8.76 -14.85
C GLN A 303 -42.22 9.51 -13.86
N SER A 304 -41.77 9.78 -12.63
CA SER A 304 -42.52 10.53 -11.63
C SER A 304 -42.47 12.06 -11.77
N ARG A 305 -41.86 12.60 -12.83
CA ARG A 305 -41.71 14.04 -13.08
C ARG A 305 -42.36 14.51 -14.38
N MET A 306 -43.39 13.85 -14.92
CA MET A 306 -44.21 14.48 -15.93
C MET A 306 -45.32 15.31 -15.25
N PRO A 307 -45.38 16.65 -15.50
CA PRO A 307 -46.52 17.43 -15.05
C PRO A 307 -47.76 16.94 -15.80
N SER A 308 -48.82 16.65 -15.08
CA SER A 308 -50.12 16.51 -15.69
C SER A 308 -50.50 17.84 -16.31
N SER A 309 -50.46 17.95 -17.64
CA SER A 309 -51.08 19.03 -18.37
C SER A 309 -52.59 18.88 -18.30
N ALA A 310 -53.25 19.78 -17.59
CA ALA A 310 -54.64 20.10 -17.78
C ALA A 310 -54.77 21.02 -18.98
#